data_dc06b0a9ca0d68c61e0cec68075d382c
#
_entry.id   dc06b0a9ca0d68c61e0cec68075d382c
#
_cell.length_a   1.000
_cell.length_b   1.000
_cell.length_c   1.000
_cell.angle_alpha   90.00
_cell.angle_beta   90.00
_cell.angle_gamma   90.00
#
_symmetry.space_group_name_H-M   'P 1'
#
loop_
_entity.id
_entity.type
_entity.pdbx_description
1 polymer ?
#
loop_
_entity_poly.entity_id
_entity_poly.type
_entity_poly.pdbx_seq_one_letter_code
_entity_poly.pdbx_strand_id
1 'polypeptide(L)'
;SAWRRECAERGEAAILYCYALGKAQRVLAELRAWETQPAALHGAVAVGGEVYRQAGIPMLDTQPVSEHARGADYAGQLVIAPPSAAGSAWIRRFRSAQQGFASGWMRIRGNRRRRNYDRGFVVSDHADWPDLLRTIEETGAQRVIATHGNTDALIQHLRERGVAAEAFRTDFGAEE
;
A
#
# COMPACT_ATOMS: atom_id res chain seq x y z
N SER A 1 -0.30 -12.50 10.91
CA SER A 1 -0.60 -11.28 11.68
C SER A 1 -1.73 -11.51 12.69
N ALA A 2 -1.80 -10.73 13.75
CA ALA A 2 -2.88 -10.85 14.74
C ALA A 2 -4.26 -10.68 14.06
N TRP A 3 -4.40 -9.67 13.20
CA TRP A 3 -5.67 -9.42 12.51
C TRP A 3 -6.15 -10.59 11.65
N ARG A 4 -5.27 -11.27 10.91
CA ARG A 4 -5.65 -12.47 10.13
C ARG A 4 -6.16 -13.57 11.06
N ARG A 5 -5.53 -13.78 12.21
CA ARG A 5 -5.98 -14.77 13.21
C ARG A 5 -7.36 -14.42 13.77
N GLU A 6 -7.59 -13.15 14.09
CA GLU A 6 -8.90 -12.66 14.53
C GLU A 6 -9.99 -12.92 13.46
N CYS A 7 -9.67 -12.76 12.18
CA CYS A 7 -10.58 -13.09 11.07
C CYS A 7 -10.82 -14.60 10.99
N ALA A 8 -9.76 -15.40 11.11
CA ALA A 8 -9.87 -16.86 11.08
C ALA A 8 -10.77 -17.41 12.19
N GLU A 9 -10.65 -16.87 13.41
CA GLU A 9 -11.50 -17.24 14.55
C GLU A 9 -12.98 -16.94 14.30
N ARG A 10 -13.29 -15.96 13.45
CA ARG A 10 -14.66 -15.61 13.04
C ARG A 10 -15.12 -16.29 11.76
N GLY A 11 -14.29 -17.14 11.15
CA GLY A 11 -14.57 -17.74 9.86
C GLY A 11 -14.59 -16.76 8.69
N GLU A 12 -13.83 -15.68 8.78
CA GLU A 12 -13.80 -14.59 7.80
C GLU A 12 -12.46 -14.55 7.03
N ALA A 13 -12.48 -14.11 5.79
CA ALA A 13 -11.27 -13.74 5.07
C ALA A 13 -10.73 -12.39 5.57
N ALA A 14 -9.41 -12.20 5.55
CA ALA A 14 -8.75 -10.92 5.83
C ALA A 14 -8.33 -10.28 4.50
N ILE A 15 -9.11 -9.35 3.96
CA ILE A 15 -8.80 -8.68 2.70
C ILE A 15 -8.06 -7.37 2.98
N LEU A 16 -6.81 -7.31 2.59
CA LEU A 16 -5.97 -6.12 2.74
C LEU A 16 -5.85 -5.39 1.40
N TYR A 17 -6.41 -4.21 1.34
CA TYR A 17 -6.25 -3.33 0.20
C TYR A 17 -4.98 -2.51 0.32
N CYS A 18 -4.17 -2.52 -0.72
CA CYS A 18 -2.99 -1.68 -0.89
C CYS A 18 -2.68 -1.50 -2.38
N TYR A 19 -1.88 -0.50 -2.73
CA TYR A 19 -1.49 -0.31 -4.13
C TYR A 19 -0.76 -1.54 -4.66
N ALA A 20 -1.14 -1.95 -5.89
CA ALA A 20 -0.71 -3.21 -6.51
C ALA A 20 0.80 -3.27 -6.78
N LEU A 21 1.43 -2.13 -7.04
CA LEU A 21 2.87 -2.01 -7.27
C LEU A 21 3.55 -1.29 -6.09
N GLY A 22 4.68 -1.80 -5.66
CA GLY A 22 5.50 -1.28 -4.56
C GLY A 22 4.95 -1.70 -3.19
N LYS A 23 3.81 -1.15 -2.78
CA LYS A 23 3.24 -1.36 -1.44
C LYS A 23 2.81 -2.81 -1.18
N ALA A 24 2.16 -3.47 -2.13
CA ALA A 24 1.77 -4.87 -1.98
C ALA A 24 2.99 -5.78 -1.81
N GLN A 25 4.04 -5.57 -2.59
CA GLN A 25 5.28 -6.33 -2.50
C GLN A 25 6.02 -6.08 -1.17
N ARG A 26 6.06 -4.83 -0.71
CA ARG A 26 6.58 -4.50 0.62
C ARG A 26 5.82 -5.22 1.73
N VAL A 27 4.50 -5.20 1.69
CA VAL A 27 3.65 -5.93 2.67
C VAL A 27 3.95 -7.42 2.65
N LEU A 28 4.09 -8.04 1.47
CA LEU A 28 4.43 -9.45 1.33
C LEU A 28 5.83 -9.78 1.87
N ALA A 29 6.80 -8.90 1.65
CA ALA A 29 8.16 -9.06 2.18
C ALA A 29 8.19 -8.99 3.72
N GLU A 30 7.52 -8.01 4.29
CA GLU A 30 7.43 -7.84 5.75
C GLU A 30 6.66 -8.99 6.42
N LEU A 31 5.57 -9.45 5.83
CA LEU A 31 4.75 -10.53 6.38
C LEU A 31 5.45 -11.88 6.38
N ARG A 32 6.44 -12.10 5.52
CA ARG A 32 7.22 -13.34 5.45
C ARG A 32 7.81 -13.76 6.81
N ALA A 33 8.16 -12.80 7.66
CA ALA A 33 8.70 -13.09 9.00
C ALA A 33 7.64 -13.57 10.02
N TRP A 34 6.34 -13.41 9.71
CA TRP A 34 5.25 -13.58 10.66
C TRP A 34 4.15 -14.54 10.19
N GLU A 35 4.12 -14.85 8.91
CA GLU A 35 3.12 -15.71 8.28
C GLU A 35 3.79 -16.88 7.57
N THR A 36 3.19 -18.04 7.73
CA THR A 36 3.65 -19.27 7.07
C THR A 36 2.68 -19.75 5.98
N GLN A 37 1.44 -19.27 6.03
CA GLN A 37 0.44 -19.61 5.02
C GLN A 37 0.53 -18.63 3.84
N PRO A 38 0.42 -19.13 2.60
CA PRO A 38 0.41 -18.29 1.42
C PRO A 38 -0.70 -17.24 1.46
N ALA A 39 -0.42 -16.04 0.93
CA ALA A 39 -1.45 -15.03 0.71
C ALA A 39 -2.12 -15.24 -0.66
N ALA A 40 -3.44 -15.07 -0.71
CA ALA A 40 -4.17 -15.06 -1.96
C ALA A 40 -4.07 -13.67 -2.62
N LEU A 41 -3.76 -13.59 -3.91
CA LEU A 41 -3.55 -12.34 -4.60
C LEU A 41 -4.62 -12.04 -5.64
N HIS A 42 -5.05 -10.78 -5.68
CA HIS A 42 -5.72 -10.24 -6.86
C HIS A 42 -4.76 -10.24 -8.06
N GLY A 43 -5.26 -10.54 -9.29
CA GLY A 43 -4.42 -10.65 -10.48
C GLY A 43 -3.49 -9.45 -10.71
N ALA A 44 -3.97 -8.22 -10.49
CA ALA A 44 -3.15 -7.02 -10.63
C ALA A 44 -1.96 -6.97 -9.65
N VAL A 45 -2.08 -7.58 -8.47
CA VAL A 45 -0.99 -7.67 -7.49
C VAL A 45 -0.02 -8.79 -7.86
N ALA A 46 -0.54 -9.90 -8.38
CA ALA A 46 0.26 -11.07 -8.75
C ALA A 46 1.31 -10.73 -9.81
N VAL A 47 0.93 -9.93 -10.83
CA VAL A 47 1.86 -9.50 -11.90
C VAL A 47 3.07 -8.75 -11.32
N GLY A 48 2.84 -7.76 -10.46
CA GLY A 48 3.94 -7.04 -9.81
C GLY A 48 4.76 -7.94 -8.87
N GLY A 49 4.10 -8.85 -8.17
CA GLY A 49 4.76 -9.82 -7.29
C GLY A 49 5.77 -10.70 -8.02
N GLU A 50 5.42 -11.16 -9.23
CA GLU A 50 6.32 -11.98 -10.04
C GLU A 50 7.59 -11.22 -10.44
N VAL A 51 7.47 -9.97 -10.87
CA VAL A 51 8.62 -9.12 -11.22
C VAL A 51 9.58 -8.97 -10.03
N TYR A 52 9.06 -8.74 -8.84
CA TYR A 52 9.89 -8.63 -7.63
C TYR A 52 10.57 -9.95 -7.26
N ARG A 53 9.90 -11.10 -7.45
CA ARG A 53 10.52 -12.43 -7.22
C ARG A 53 11.65 -12.67 -8.19
N GLN A 54 11.47 -12.36 -9.47
CA GLN A 54 12.52 -12.48 -10.49
C GLN A 54 13.72 -11.56 -10.20
N ALA A 55 13.49 -10.42 -9.56
CA ALA A 55 14.54 -9.54 -9.05
C ALA A 55 15.18 -10.03 -7.74
N GLY A 56 14.82 -11.24 -7.26
CA GLY A 56 15.41 -11.84 -6.07
C GLY A 56 14.88 -11.29 -4.73
N ILE A 57 13.78 -10.54 -4.73
CA ILE A 57 13.21 -10.02 -3.49
C ILE A 57 12.40 -11.12 -2.78
N PRO A 58 12.81 -11.55 -1.57
CA PRO A 58 12.10 -12.59 -0.85
C PRO A 58 10.78 -12.05 -0.27
N MET A 59 9.70 -12.76 -0.54
CA MET A 59 8.35 -12.42 -0.11
C MET A 59 7.62 -13.65 0.41
N LEU A 60 6.55 -13.44 1.16
CA LEU A 60 5.61 -14.48 1.56
C LEU A 60 5.12 -15.23 0.33
N ASP A 61 4.95 -16.55 0.43
CA ASP A 61 4.38 -17.36 -0.62
C ASP A 61 2.98 -16.89 -0.97
N THR A 62 2.63 -16.99 -2.24
CA THR A 62 1.38 -16.46 -2.76
C THR A 62 0.72 -17.39 -3.75
N GLN A 63 -0.60 -17.28 -3.85
CA GLN A 63 -1.41 -17.97 -4.84
C GLN A 63 -2.42 -17.00 -5.46
N PRO A 64 -2.71 -17.07 -6.76
CA PRO A 64 -3.72 -16.22 -7.39
C PRO A 64 -5.13 -16.57 -6.88
N VAL A 65 -5.95 -15.57 -6.61
CA VAL A 65 -7.36 -15.78 -6.26
C VAL A 65 -8.13 -16.48 -7.39
N SER A 66 -7.73 -16.25 -8.64
CA SER A 66 -8.34 -16.88 -9.82
C SER A 66 -8.19 -18.41 -9.88
N GLU A 67 -7.21 -18.98 -9.20
CA GLU A 67 -6.99 -20.43 -9.11
C GLU A 67 -7.96 -21.13 -8.15
N HIS A 68 -8.66 -20.37 -7.32
CA HIS A 68 -9.67 -20.91 -6.42
C HIS A 68 -10.98 -21.10 -7.16
N ALA A 69 -11.61 -22.24 -6.97
CA ALA A 69 -12.95 -22.49 -7.48
C ALA A 69 -13.95 -21.47 -6.92
N ARG A 70 -15.01 -21.14 -7.70
CA ARG A 70 -16.11 -20.31 -7.19
C ARG A 70 -16.71 -20.97 -5.93
N GLY A 71 -16.87 -20.18 -4.87
CA GLY A 71 -17.36 -20.67 -3.60
C GLY A 71 -16.29 -21.33 -2.72
N ALA A 72 -15.01 -21.26 -3.09
CA ALA A 72 -13.92 -21.67 -2.23
C ALA A 72 -14.03 -20.98 -0.86
N ASP A 73 -13.72 -21.70 0.20
CA ASP A 73 -13.67 -21.15 1.53
C ASP A 73 -12.37 -20.37 1.74
N TYR A 74 -12.50 -19.06 1.90
CA TYR A 74 -11.38 -18.17 2.20
C TYR A 74 -11.27 -17.85 3.70
N ALA A 75 -12.00 -18.56 4.55
CA ALA A 75 -11.94 -18.34 5.99
C ALA A 75 -10.50 -18.44 6.51
N GLY A 76 -10.06 -17.40 7.20
CA GLY A 76 -8.72 -17.33 7.74
C GLY A 76 -7.62 -17.03 6.72
N GLN A 77 -7.92 -16.86 5.43
CA GLN A 77 -6.94 -16.48 4.43
C GLN A 77 -6.67 -14.98 4.42
N LEU A 78 -5.40 -14.63 4.24
CA LEU A 78 -5.01 -13.27 3.87
C LEU A 78 -5.15 -13.10 2.36
N VAL A 79 -5.88 -12.09 1.96
CA VAL A 79 -6.09 -11.73 0.56
C VAL A 79 -5.53 -10.33 0.33
N ILE A 80 -4.70 -10.13 -0.68
CA ILE A 80 -4.14 -8.81 -1.04
C ILE A 80 -4.70 -8.37 -2.38
N ALA A 81 -5.27 -7.17 -2.40
CA ALA A 81 -5.94 -6.61 -3.57
C ALA A 81 -5.70 -5.09 -3.70
N PRO A 82 -5.79 -4.52 -4.91
CA PRO A 82 -5.73 -3.09 -5.10
C PRO A 82 -6.98 -2.39 -4.56
N PRO A 83 -6.91 -1.09 -4.21
CA PRO A 83 -8.06 -0.32 -3.73
C PRO A 83 -9.25 -0.33 -4.70
N SER A 84 -9.00 -0.41 -6.00
CA SER A 84 -10.04 -0.50 -7.04
C SER A 84 -10.87 -1.79 -6.98
N ALA A 85 -10.40 -2.82 -6.30
CA ALA A 85 -11.18 -4.04 -6.08
C ALA A 85 -12.26 -3.87 -5.00
N ALA A 86 -12.11 -2.88 -4.11
CA ALA A 86 -13.10 -2.58 -3.09
C ALA A 86 -14.43 -2.13 -3.73
N GLY A 87 -15.55 -2.71 -3.28
CA GLY A 87 -16.89 -2.43 -3.82
C GLY A 87 -17.16 -2.98 -5.23
N SER A 88 -16.19 -3.59 -5.88
CA SER A 88 -16.37 -4.21 -7.21
C SER A 88 -17.04 -5.58 -7.13
N ALA A 89 -17.41 -6.13 -8.29
CA ALA A 89 -17.97 -7.49 -8.38
C ALA A 89 -16.98 -8.57 -7.88
N TRP A 90 -15.68 -8.26 -7.90
CA TRP A 90 -14.64 -9.18 -7.46
C TRP A 90 -14.76 -9.56 -5.99
N ILE A 91 -15.19 -8.64 -5.11
CA ILE A 91 -15.32 -8.88 -3.67
C ILE A 91 -16.39 -9.91 -3.33
N ARG A 92 -17.41 -10.07 -4.19
CA ARG A 92 -18.55 -11.00 -3.95
C ARG A 92 -18.18 -12.48 -3.91
N ARG A 93 -16.96 -12.83 -4.32
CA ARG A 93 -16.43 -14.20 -4.21
C ARG A 93 -16.10 -14.60 -2.77
N PHE A 94 -15.91 -13.64 -1.89
CA PHE A 94 -15.64 -13.87 -0.48
C PHE A 94 -16.97 -13.88 0.28
N ARG A 95 -17.28 -15.00 0.92
CA ARG A 95 -18.56 -15.21 1.59
C ARG A 95 -18.73 -14.33 2.83
N SER A 96 -17.62 -14.19 3.61
CA SER A 96 -17.50 -13.30 4.75
C SER A 96 -16.07 -12.79 4.81
N ALA A 97 -15.88 -11.49 4.96
CA ALA A 97 -14.56 -10.91 4.95
C ALA A 97 -14.51 -9.61 5.76
N GLN A 98 -13.41 -9.44 6.48
CA GLN A 98 -13.00 -8.14 7.02
C GLN A 98 -12.14 -7.42 5.99
N GLN A 99 -12.36 -6.12 5.84
CA GLN A 99 -11.67 -5.29 4.86
C GLN A 99 -10.72 -4.33 5.57
N GLY A 100 -9.43 -4.48 5.32
CA GLY A 100 -8.39 -3.60 5.81
C GLY A 100 -7.77 -2.76 4.70
N PHE A 101 -7.24 -1.60 5.03
CA PHE A 101 -6.53 -0.73 4.10
C PHE A 101 -5.14 -0.38 4.62
N ALA A 102 -4.10 -0.65 3.80
CA ALA A 102 -2.72 -0.32 4.08
C ALA A 102 -2.31 0.97 3.35
N SER A 103 -2.11 2.06 4.11
CA SER A 103 -1.71 3.35 3.56
C SER A 103 -1.10 4.23 4.64
N GLY A 104 -0.17 5.12 4.29
CA GLY A 104 0.31 6.17 5.17
C GLY A 104 -0.80 7.07 5.71
N TRP A 105 -1.86 7.29 4.91
CA TRP A 105 -3.04 8.05 5.30
C TRP A 105 -3.86 7.45 6.46
N MET A 106 -3.65 6.17 6.79
CA MET A 106 -4.33 5.53 7.91
C MET A 106 -3.86 6.04 9.28
N ARG A 107 -2.79 6.81 9.32
CA ARG A 107 -2.36 7.57 10.51
C ARG A 107 -3.39 8.62 10.93
N ILE A 108 -4.16 9.16 9.97
CA ILE A 108 -5.20 10.17 10.22
C ILE A 108 -6.54 9.47 10.48
N ARG A 109 -7.04 9.55 11.71
CA ARG A 109 -8.25 8.83 12.17
C ARG A 109 -9.49 9.05 11.28
N GLY A 110 -9.64 10.24 10.67
CA GLY A 110 -10.77 10.58 9.82
C GLY A 110 -10.83 9.77 8.50
N ASN A 111 -9.69 9.38 7.96
CA ASN A 111 -9.62 8.72 6.66
C ASN A 111 -10.14 7.28 6.68
N ARG A 112 -10.00 6.56 7.79
CA ARG A 112 -10.53 5.21 7.95
C ARG A 112 -12.06 5.20 7.89
N ARG A 113 -12.72 6.11 8.59
CA ARG A 113 -14.19 6.21 8.65
C ARG A 113 -14.82 6.59 7.31
N ARG A 114 -14.16 7.46 6.55
CA ARG A 114 -14.68 7.93 5.25
C ARG A 114 -14.69 6.85 4.17
N ARG A 115 -13.90 5.79 4.30
CA ARG A 115 -13.71 4.75 3.27
C ARG A 115 -14.32 3.39 3.61
N ASN A 116 -15.10 3.27 4.70
CA ASN A 116 -15.78 2.04 5.14
C ASN A 116 -14.88 0.81 5.26
N TYR A 117 -13.60 0.99 5.67
CA TYR A 117 -12.74 -0.14 5.99
C TYR A 117 -12.87 -0.51 7.48
N ASP A 118 -12.94 -1.82 7.75
CA ASP A 118 -13.01 -2.34 9.11
C ASP A 118 -11.73 -2.04 9.90
N ARG A 119 -10.56 -2.05 9.19
CA ARG A 119 -9.26 -1.79 9.80
C ARG A 119 -8.34 -0.98 8.90
N GLY A 120 -7.58 -0.06 9.49
CA GLY A 120 -6.53 0.70 8.82
C GLY A 120 -5.15 0.30 9.33
N PHE A 121 -4.21 0.11 8.40
CA PHE A 121 -2.81 -0.16 8.70
C PHE A 121 -1.94 0.99 8.19
N VAL A 122 -1.09 1.51 9.06
CA VAL A 122 -0.16 2.58 8.65
C VAL A 122 1.04 1.93 7.96
N VAL A 123 1.00 1.92 6.65
CA VAL A 123 2.10 1.42 5.79
C VAL A 123 2.34 2.44 4.69
N SER A 124 3.55 2.94 4.60
CA SER A 124 3.97 3.86 3.54
C SER A 124 5.20 3.29 2.83
N ASP A 125 5.21 3.37 1.53
CA ASP A 125 6.33 3.10 0.64
C ASP A 125 7.01 4.39 0.15
N HIS A 126 6.56 5.54 0.65
CA HIS A 126 7.19 6.83 0.43
C HIS A 126 8.29 7.06 1.48
N ALA A 127 9.33 7.79 1.10
CA ALA A 127 10.30 8.31 2.04
C ALA A 127 9.59 9.16 3.12
N ASP A 128 10.03 9.08 4.34
CA ASP A 128 9.61 10.02 5.37
C ASP A 128 10.37 11.36 5.23
N TRP A 129 10.05 12.32 6.07
CA TRP A 129 10.66 13.64 6.00
C TRP A 129 12.20 13.62 6.15
N PRO A 130 12.79 12.92 7.13
CA PRO A 130 14.24 12.79 7.23
C PRO A 130 14.88 12.13 6.01
N ASP A 131 14.28 11.07 5.51
CA ASP A 131 14.79 10.32 4.36
C ASP A 131 14.70 11.16 3.06
N LEU A 132 13.63 11.93 2.90
CA LEU A 132 13.47 12.84 1.77
C LEU A 132 14.56 13.92 1.77
N LEU A 133 14.80 14.54 2.92
CA LEU A 133 15.83 15.56 3.06
C LEU A 133 17.23 14.98 2.82
N ARG A 134 17.52 13.81 3.40
CA ARG A 134 18.78 13.09 3.19
C ARG A 134 18.99 12.80 1.70
N THR A 135 17.98 12.30 1.02
CA THR A 135 18.07 12.02 -0.43
C THR A 135 18.40 13.28 -1.23
N ILE A 136 17.74 14.40 -0.93
CA ILE A 136 18.04 15.68 -1.60
C ILE A 136 19.49 16.11 -1.35
N GLU A 137 19.95 16.01 -0.11
CA GLU A 137 21.31 16.36 0.28
C GLU A 137 22.36 15.47 -0.42
N GLU A 138 22.14 14.16 -0.44
CA GLU A 138 23.02 13.18 -1.10
C GLU A 138 23.12 13.38 -2.63
N THR A 139 22.10 13.94 -3.27
CA THR A 139 22.17 14.29 -4.71
C THR A 139 23.10 15.45 -5.00
N GLY A 140 23.45 16.29 -4.02
CA GLY A 140 24.19 17.52 -4.20
C GLY A 140 23.49 18.57 -5.09
N ALA A 141 22.17 18.45 -5.28
CA ALA A 141 21.41 19.33 -6.15
C ALA A 141 21.39 20.78 -5.63
N GLN A 142 21.78 21.72 -6.47
CA GLN A 142 21.74 23.18 -6.16
C GLN A 142 20.32 23.75 -6.34
N ARG A 143 19.46 23.08 -7.09
CA ARG A 143 18.07 23.46 -7.35
C ARG A 143 17.16 22.25 -7.21
N VAL A 144 16.08 22.39 -6.47
CA VAL A 144 15.05 21.38 -6.25
C VAL A 144 13.70 21.89 -6.74
N ILE A 145 13.05 21.11 -7.60
CA ILE A 145 11.71 21.40 -8.09
C ILE A 145 10.77 20.38 -7.46
N ALA A 146 9.91 20.85 -6.55
CA ALA A 146 8.96 19.98 -5.86
C ALA A 146 7.65 19.88 -6.65
N THR A 147 7.11 18.66 -6.76
CA THR A 147 5.87 18.38 -7.48
C THR A 147 4.98 17.46 -6.64
N HIS A 148 3.67 17.57 -6.81
CA HIS A 148 2.61 16.82 -6.13
C HIS A 148 2.48 17.07 -4.62
N GLY A 149 1.25 17.17 -4.18
CA GLY A 149 0.91 17.39 -2.77
C GLY A 149 1.22 18.79 -2.25
N ASN A 150 1.25 18.94 -0.93
CA ASN A 150 1.62 20.20 -0.29
C ASN A 150 3.15 20.32 -0.24
N THR A 151 3.72 21.10 -1.17
CA THR A 151 5.15 21.27 -1.34
C THR A 151 5.74 22.46 -0.54
N ASP A 152 4.89 23.32 0.02
CA ASP A 152 5.31 24.60 0.63
C ASP A 152 6.28 24.40 1.78
N ALA A 153 6.00 23.46 2.67
CA ALA A 153 6.86 23.17 3.81
C ALA A 153 8.26 22.69 3.37
N LEU A 154 8.34 21.86 2.33
CA LEU A 154 9.61 21.39 1.78
C LEU A 154 10.39 22.53 1.13
N ILE A 155 9.72 23.34 0.31
CA ILE A 155 10.33 24.47 -0.38
C ILE A 155 10.88 25.48 0.63
N GLN A 156 10.09 25.82 1.65
CA GLN A 156 10.54 26.74 2.70
C GLN A 156 11.77 26.19 3.43
N HIS A 157 11.72 24.93 3.85
CA HIS A 157 12.83 24.30 4.57
C HIS A 157 14.13 24.26 3.76
N LEU A 158 14.04 23.95 2.46
CA LEU A 158 15.22 23.91 1.58
C LEU A 158 15.80 25.31 1.36
N ARG A 159 14.96 26.33 1.19
CA ARG A 159 15.38 27.73 1.05
C ARG A 159 16.09 28.25 2.29
N GLU A 160 15.60 27.92 3.48
CA GLU A 160 16.24 28.25 4.76
C GLU A 160 17.65 27.64 4.90
N ARG A 161 17.91 26.53 4.19
CA ARG A 161 19.22 25.87 4.10
C ARG A 161 20.07 26.33 2.91
N GLY A 162 19.63 27.33 2.17
CA GLY A 162 20.35 27.88 1.05
C GLY A 162 20.22 27.10 -0.26
N VAL A 163 19.34 26.12 -0.35
CA VAL A 163 19.04 25.38 -1.57
C VAL A 163 17.95 26.12 -2.36
N ALA A 164 18.19 26.39 -3.64
CA ALA A 164 17.14 26.94 -4.51
C ALA A 164 16.00 25.93 -4.66
N ALA A 165 14.81 26.28 -4.20
CA ALA A 165 13.66 25.40 -4.25
C ALA A 165 12.38 26.10 -4.72
N GLU A 166 11.60 25.46 -5.55
CA GLU A 166 10.35 25.98 -6.10
C GLU A 166 9.34 24.86 -6.38
N ALA A 167 8.06 25.24 -6.50
CA ALA A 167 7.02 24.30 -6.93
C ALA A 167 7.07 24.17 -8.47
N PHE A 168 6.89 22.95 -8.95
CA PHE A 168 6.67 22.71 -10.38
C PHE A 168 5.29 23.28 -10.76
N ARG A 169 5.26 24.29 -11.62
CA ARG A 169 4.04 24.83 -12.17
C ARG A 169 3.72 24.07 -13.45
N THR A 170 2.61 23.34 -13.45
CA THR A 170 2.04 22.79 -14.68
C THR A 170 1.06 23.80 -15.28
N ASP A 171 0.99 23.89 -16.61
CA ASP A 171 -0.02 24.72 -17.32
C ASP A 171 -1.45 24.18 -17.15
N PHE A 172 -1.59 22.98 -16.61
CA PHE A 172 -2.88 22.41 -16.19
C PHE A 172 -3.15 22.84 -14.77
N GLY A 173 -4.17 23.70 -14.60
CA GLY A 173 -4.54 24.31 -13.33
C GLY A 173 -4.68 23.27 -12.21
N ALA A 174 -4.41 23.72 -11.01
CA ALA A 174 -4.59 22.96 -9.79
C ALA A 174 -6.01 22.41 -9.74
N GLU A 175 -6.17 21.12 -9.97
CA GLU A 175 -7.38 20.41 -9.54
C GLU A 175 -7.31 20.27 -8.03
N GLU A 176 -8.29 20.92 -7.36
CA GLU A 176 -8.51 20.93 -5.93
C GLU A 176 -8.77 19.53 -5.32
#